data_45f6372ba0d55ad5ce9ec651d6b60d85
#
_entry.id   45f6372ba0d55ad5ce9ec651d6b60d85
#
_cell.length_a   1.000
_cell.length_b   1.000
_cell.length_c   1.000
_cell.angle_alpha   90.00
_cell.angle_beta   90.00
_cell.angle_gamma   90.00
#
_symmetry.space_group_name_H-M   'P 1'
#
loop_
_entity.id
_entity.type
_entity.pdbx_description
1 polymer ?
#
loop_
_entity_poly.entity_id
_entity_poly.type
_entity_poly.pdbx_seq_one_letter_code
_entity_poly.pdbx_strand_id
1 'polypeptide(L)' 'MSRDFRIYQEGDRQIIERLTYPRFRGVITFNNPLSDIEDIELLDKTNSPTEIARAMREAGDYIINYKPNE' A
#
# COMPACT_ATOMS: atom_id res chain seq x y z
N MET A 1 -3.43 12.07 10.21
CA MET A 1 -4.15 11.17 9.29
C MET A 1 -3.57 11.30 7.89
N SER A 2 -3.14 10.20 7.33
CA SER A 2 -2.58 10.22 5.98
C SER A 2 -3.69 10.19 4.95
N ARG A 3 -3.56 11.01 3.90
CA ARG A 3 -4.48 11.01 2.77
C ARG A 3 -3.83 10.45 1.52
N ASP A 4 -2.61 9.92 1.67
CA ASP A 4 -1.87 9.39 0.54
C ASP A 4 -2.20 7.94 0.25
N PHE A 5 -2.88 7.28 1.17
CA PHE A 5 -3.22 5.88 1.07
C PHE A 5 -4.63 5.62 1.55
N ARG A 6 -5.22 4.55 1.05
CA ARG A 6 -6.45 4.03 1.64
C ARG A 6 -6.37 2.51 1.65
N ILE A 7 -7.03 1.92 2.63
CA ILE A 7 -7.12 0.48 2.76
C ILE A 7 -8.60 0.11 2.72
N TYR A 8 -8.95 -0.84 1.88
CA TYR A 8 -10.32 -1.29 1.77
C TYR A 8 -10.36 -2.79 1.54
N GLN A 9 -11.50 -3.39 1.75
CA GLN A 9 -11.68 -4.82 1.56
C GLN A 9 -12.36 -5.09 0.24
N GLU A 10 -11.84 -6.09 -0.48
CA GLU A 10 -12.38 -6.53 -1.74
C GLU A 10 -12.45 -8.05 -1.70
N GLY A 11 -13.66 -8.59 -1.50
CA GLY A 11 -13.81 -10.01 -1.28
C GLY A 11 -13.10 -10.44 0.00
N ASP A 12 -12.20 -11.40 -0.12
CA ASP A 12 -11.43 -11.93 1.01
C ASP A 12 -10.12 -11.20 1.21
N ARG A 13 -9.86 -10.15 0.42
CA ARG A 13 -8.57 -9.50 0.40
C ARG A 13 -8.66 -8.10 0.94
N GLN A 14 -7.60 -7.67 1.60
CA GLN A 14 -7.43 -6.27 1.95
C GLN A 14 -6.51 -5.63 0.94
N ILE A 15 -6.95 -4.50 0.40
CA ILE A 15 -6.25 -3.78 -0.64
C ILE A 15 -5.71 -2.48 -0.07
N ILE A 16 -4.45 -2.18 -0.39
CA ILE A 16 -3.90 -0.86 -0.11
C ILE A 16 -3.72 -0.14 -1.43
N GLU A 17 -4.14 1.11 -1.48
CA GLU A 17 -4.03 1.92 -2.67
C GLU A 17 -3.33 3.23 -2.33
N ARG A 18 -2.30 3.57 -3.11
CA ARG A 18 -1.65 4.86 -2.99
C ARG A 18 -2.39 5.84 -3.88
N LEU A 19 -2.77 6.97 -3.31
CA LEU A 19 -3.62 7.95 -3.97
C LEU A 19 -2.85 9.08 -4.62
N THR A 20 -1.54 9.17 -4.37
CA THR A 20 -0.67 10.18 -4.95
C THR A 20 0.40 9.52 -5.81
N TYR A 21 0.97 10.27 -6.75
CA TYR A 21 1.99 9.77 -7.67
C TYR A 21 3.24 9.27 -6.91
N PRO A 22 3.81 8.14 -7.26
CA PRO A 22 3.29 7.17 -8.22
C PRO A 22 2.18 6.32 -7.60
N ARG A 23 1.00 6.32 -8.22
CA ARG A 23 -0.13 5.56 -7.68
C ARG A 23 0.04 4.07 -7.97
N PHE A 24 -0.32 3.27 -7.00
CA PHE A 24 -0.34 1.82 -7.16
C PHE A 24 -1.37 1.23 -6.22
N ARG A 25 -1.67 -0.03 -6.43
CA ARG A 25 -2.46 -0.79 -5.46
C ARG A 25 -1.86 -2.18 -5.32
N GLY A 26 -2.10 -2.79 -4.18
CA GLY A 26 -1.61 -4.13 -3.91
C GLY A 26 -2.45 -4.81 -2.86
N VAL A 27 -2.22 -6.08 -2.68
CA VAL A 27 -2.93 -6.91 -1.71
C VAL A 27 -2.08 -7.00 -0.44
N ILE A 28 -2.68 -6.68 0.70
CA ILE A 28 -1.99 -6.80 1.98
C ILE A 28 -2.10 -8.25 2.44
N THR A 29 -0.96 -8.87 2.70
CA THR A 29 -0.90 -10.20 3.26
C THR A 29 -0.32 -10.11 4.67
N PHE A 30 -0.94 -10.81 5.60
CA PHE A 30 -0.51 -10.77 6.99
C PHE A 30 0.17 -12.09 7.34
N ASN A 31 1.49 -12.04 7.37
CA ASN A 31 2.30 -13.14 7.87
C ASN A 31 2.85 -12.71 9.22
N ASN A 32 2.13 -13.10 10.27
CA ASN A 32 2.50 -12.70 11.63
C ASN A 32 3.98 -13.01 11.88
N PRO A 33 4.78 -12.01 12.36
CA PRO A 33 4.35 -10.68 12.81
C PRO A 33 4.39 -9.59 11.73
N LEU A 34 4.71 -9.93 10.50
CA LEU A 34 4.93 -8.94 9.44
C LEU A 34 3.78 -8.90 8.47
N SER A 35 3.62 -7.72 7.86
CA SER A 35 2.69 -7.54 6.76
C SER A 35 3.48 -7.34 5.47
N ASP A 36 2.96 -7.85 4.39
CA ASP A 36 3.56 -7.69 3.06
C ASP A 36 2.53 -7.17 2.09
N ILE A 37 3.02 -6.66 0.96
CA ILE A 37 2.15 -6.22 -0.12
C ILE A 37 2.48 -7.07 -1.35
N GLU A 38 1.48 -7.75 -1.87
CA GLU A 38 1.64 -8.63 -3.02
C GLU A 38 0.75 -8.16 -4.17
N ASP A 39 0.97 -8.72 -5.35
CA ASP A 39 0.17 -8.43 -6.55
C ASP A 39 0.09 -6.94 -6.84
N ILE A 40 1.24 -6.28 -6.79
CA ILE A 40 1.31 -4.84 -6.97
C ILE A 40 1.01 -4.46 -8.41
N GLU A 41 0.06 -3.54 -8.55
CA GLU A 41 -0.30 -2.99 -9.85
C GLU A 41 -0.01 -1.49 -9.84
N LEU A 42 0.87 -1.07 -10.74
CA LEU A 42 1.19 0.35 -10.88
C LEU A 42 0.11 1.03 -11.72
N LEU A 43 -0.46 2.09 -11.18
CA LEU A 43 -1.51 2.84 -11.86
C LEU A 43 -0.95 4.02 -12.64
N ASP A 44 0.26 4.47 -12.30
CA ASP A 44 0.97 5.51 -13.01
C ASP A 44 2.24 4.92 -13.62
N LYS A 45 2.59 5.42 -14.79
CA LYS A 45 3.86 5.03 -15.41
C LYS A 45 4.97 5.82 -14.76
N THR A 46 6.00 5.12 -14.29
CA THR A 46 7.19 5.74 -13.77
C THR A 46 8.38 4.91 -14.18
N ASN A 47 9.47 5.56 -14.53
CA ASN A 47 10.72 4.90 -14.86
C ASN A 47 11.74 5.00 -13.75
N SER A 48 11.31 5.47 -12.58
CA SER A 48 12.23 5.68 -11.47
C SER A 48 12.06 4.58 -10.43
N PRO A 49 13.00 3.62 -10.36
CA PRO A 49 12.96 2.60 -9.31
C PRO A 49 13.02 3.22 -7.91
N THR A 50 13.71 4.35 -7.77
CA THR A 50 13.82 5.04 -6.49
C THR A 50 12.47 5.54 -6.01
N GLU A 51 11.65 6.10 -6.91
CA GLU A 51 10.33 6.57 -6.54
C GLU A 51 9.42 5.41 -6.14
N ILE A 52 9.50 4.31 -6.88
CA ILE A 52 8.71 3.13 -6.56
C ILE A 52 9.11 2.58 -5.19
N ALA A 53 10.41 2.46 -4.94
CA ALA A 53 10.89 1.94 -3.67
C ALA A 53 10.46 2.82 -2.51
N ARG A 54 10.52 4.14 -2.68
CA ARG A 54 10.08 5.07 -1.66
C ARG A 54 8.58 4.91 -1.38
N ALA A 55 7.79 4.80 -2.44
CA ALA A 55 6.34 4.65 -2.31
C ALA A 55 6.00 3.35 -1.58
N MET A 56 6.70 2.26 -1.88
CA MET A 56 6.49 0.99 -1.21
C MET A 56 6.85 1.07 0.27
N ARG A 57 7.93 1.77 0.59
CA ARG A 57 8.33 1.97 1.98
C ARG A 57 7.27 2.75 2.75
N GLU A 58 6.75 3.81 2.14
CA GLU A 58 5.70 4.61 2.76
C GLU A 58 4.45 3.77 2.97
N ALA A 59 4.11 2.91 2.03
CA ALA A 59 2.97 2.02 2.16
C ALA A 59 3.15 1.05 3.34
N GLY A 60 4.34 0.50 3.50
CA GLY A 60 4.64 -0.37 4.63
C GLY A 60 4.48 0.35 5.96
N ASP A 61 4.99 1.58 6.03
CA ASP A 61 4.84 2.39 7.23
C ASP A 61 3.38 2.70 7.52
N TYR A 62 2.61 2.98 6.49
CA TYR A 62 1.19 3.25 6.64
C TYR A 62 0.46 2.04 7.24
N ILE A 63 0.77 0.86 6.74
CA ILE A 63 0.14 -0.38 7.23
C ILE A 63 0.46 -0.61 8.69
N ILE A 64 1.73 -0.42 9.07
CA ILE A 64 2.18 -0.63 10.44
C ILE A 64 1.44 0.28 11.40
N ASN A 65 1.14 1.50 10.98
CA ASN A 65 0.49 2.50 11.81
C ASN A 65 -1.02 2.56 11.64
N TYR A 66 -1.57 1.69 10.82
CA TYR A 66 -3.00 1.70 10.52
C TYR A 66 -3.81 1.16 11.68
N LYS A 67 -4.83 1.94 12.10
CA LYS A 67 -5.70 1.57 13.22
C LYS A 67 -7.15 1.75 12.80
N PRO A 68 -7.75 0.73 12.20
CA PRO A 68 -9.07 0.89 11.59
C PRO A 68 -10.21 1.15 12.57
N ASN A 69 -10.01 0.87 13.85
CA ASN A 69 -11.07 0.99 14.84
C ASN A 69 -10.93 2.23 15.74
N GLU A 70 -10.18 3.20 15.28
CA GLU A 70 -10.03 4.43 16.06
C GLU A 70 -10.58 5.63 15.34
#